data_fa885e7a0867093f7fdf217fa505f135
#
_entry.id   fa885e7a0867093f7fdf217fa505f135
#
_cell.length_a   1.000
_cell.length_b   1.000
_cell.length_c   1.000
_cell.angle_alpha   90.00
_cell.angle_beta   90.00
_cell.angle_gamma   90.00
#
_symmetry.space_group_name_H-M   'P 1'
#
loop_
_entity.id
_entity.type
_entity.pdbx_description
1 polymer ?
#
loop_
_entity_poly.entity_id
_entity_poly.type
_entity_poly.pdbx_seq_one_letter_code
_entity_poly.pdbx_strand_id
1 'polypeptide(L)'
;MSDIEIAQAAKMKSIHEVGASLGIAAEHLEPYGHYKAKISLKYLDSLPEKKNSKLVLVTAISPTPAGEGKTTTTVGLGDALRHIGKNSLICLREPSLGPVFGMKGGAAGGGYAQVVPMEDINLHFTGDFNAIALANNLLAALLDNHIHHGNALNIDVRRVSWKRVVDMNDRALREIVNSLGGVGNGYPRQDGFDIVVASEIMAIFCLATSIEDLKERISNIVVGYTTDKKPVLARDLNAQGAMTVILKDAFQPNLVQTLENTPAFIHGGPFANIAHGCNSVIATKSAMKIADYVVTEAGFGADLGAEKFIDIKCRKSGLRPDACVIVATVRALKYHGGADLKELTNENLSALEKGIVNLERHVHNVSKVYNIPVVVSINKFTSDTDAEIALLRQKVEAMSAKITLANHWAEGGKGATELAQIVVDLCEKPNQVTFVYPDEATLWEKAIAIATKIYGASEVTADSKVRNKLKELQESGYGHYPICIAKTQYSFSTDASLRGAPSGHSLNIREVRLSAGAEFVVLVCGEIMTMPGLPKLPSAEKIDYVNGKVVGLF
;
A
#
# COMPACT_ATOMS: atom_id res chain seq x y z
N MET A 1 -6.54 -8.96 26.87
CA MET A 1 -6.58 -7.53 26.50
C MET A 1 -6.74 -7.43 25.01
N SER A 2 -7.62 -6.55 24.54
CA SER A 2 -7.76 -6.22 23.12
C SER A 2 -6.57 -5.37 22.65
N ASP A 3 -6.41 -5.22 21.34
CA ASP A 3 -5.29 -4.44 20.77
C ASP A 3 -5.32 -2.98 21.25
N ILE A 4 -6.50 -2.37 21.35
CA ILE A 4 -6.64 -1.01 21.88
C ILE A 4 -6.29 -0.92 23.38
N GLU A 5 -6.66 -1.90 24.20
CA GLU A 5 -6.31 -1.92 25.62
C GLU A 5 -4.79 -2.04 25.82
N ILE A 6 -4.11 -2.86 25.02
CA ILE A 6 -2.65 -2.97 25.01
C ILE A 6 -2.03 -1.63 24.62
N ALA A 7 -2.52 -1.00 23.55
CA ALA A 7 -2.04 0.29 23.08
C ALA A 7 -2.24 1.42 24.12
N GLN A 8 -3.41 1.46 24.78
CA GLN A 8 -3.72 2.45 25.81
C GLN A 8 -2.88 2.27 27.10
N ALA A 9 -2.38 1.07 27.35
CA ALA A 9 -1.47 0.78 28.46
C ALA A 9 0.01 1.06 28.13
N ALA A 10 0.32 1.49 26.92
CA ALA A 10 1.70 1.71 26.45
C ALA A 10 2.40 2.81 27.25
N LYS A 11 3.68 2.59 27.56
CA LYS A 11 4.58 3.59 28.14
C LYS A 11 5.34 4.29 27.02
N MET A 12 4.68 5.27 26.40
CA MET A 12 5.26 6.03 25.30
C MET A 12 6.31 7.02 25.81
N LYS A 13 7.42 7.14 25.05
CA LYS A 13 8.37 8.25 25.18
C LYS A 13 7.80 9.49 24.51
N SER A 14 8.25 10.67 24.94
CA SER A 14 7.92 11.89 24.20
C SER A 14 8.45 11.80 22.77
N ILE A 15 7.79 12.47 21.81
CA ILE A 15 8.23 12.42 20.42
C ILE A 15 9.61 13.04 20.22
N HIS A 16 10.01 13.96 21.09
CA HIS A 16 11.37 14.53 21.10
C HIS A 16 12.43 13.48 21.49
N GLU A 17 12.13 12.61 22.47
CA GLU A 17 13.02 11.51 22.84
C GLU A 17 13.12 10.47 21.72
N VAL A 18 12.01 10.18 21.04
CA VAL A 18 12.00 9.29 19.88
C VAL A 18 12.84 9.88 18.75
N GLY A 19 12.68 11.16 18.44
CA GLY A 19 13.48 11.87 17.44
C GLY A 19 14.97 11.89 17.80
N ALA A 20 15.30 12.19 19.07
CA ALA A 20 16.69 12.19 19.56
C ALA A 20 17.36 10.81 19.41
N SER A 21 16.62 9.72 19.57
CA SER A 21 17.12 8.35 19.35
C SER A 21 17.53 8.07 17.89
N LEU A 22 17.06 8.89 16.94
CA LEU A 22 17.43 8.88 15.53
C LEU A 22 18.45 9.97 15.16
N GLY A 23 18.93 10.75 16.14
CA GLY A 23 19.80 11.91 15.89
C GLY A 23 19.06 13.13 15.33
N ILE A 24 17.73 13.17 15.41
CA ILE A 24 16.92 14.31 14.95
C ILE A 24 16.76 15.30 16.09
N ALA A 25 17.30 16.52 15.94
CA ALA A 25 17.13 17.57 16.92
C ALA A 25 15.69 18.09 16.97
N ALA A 26 15.28 18.60 18.13
CA ALA A 26 13.90 19.08 18.36
C ALA A 26 13.44 20.16 17.35
N GLU A 27 14.36 21.01 16.88
CA GLU A 27 14.09 22.06 15.90
C GLU A 27 13.69 21.54 14.50
N HIS A 28 13.94 20.26 14.22
CA HIS A 28 13.55 19.59 12.96
C HIS A 28 12.25 18.81 13.07
N LEU A 29 11.61 18.83 14.23
CA LEU A 29 10.32 18.20 14.50
C LEU A 29 9.21 19.25 14.65
N GLU A 30 8.07 19.01 14.02
CA GLU A 30 6.82 19.73 14.27
C GLU A 30 5.88 18.81 15.08
N PRO A 31 5.79 18.96 16.41
CA PRO A 31 4.96 18.10 17.24
C PRO A 31 3.46 18.30 16.98
N TYR A 32 2.76 17.20 16.87
CA TYR A 32 1.29 17.11 16.88
C TYR A 32 0.86 16.46 18.20
N GLY A 33 0.96 17.19 19.30
CA GLY A 33 0.86 16.67 20.65
C GLY A 33 2.18 16.06 21.14
N HIS A 34 2.08 15.14 22.13
CA HIS A 34 3.28 14.63 22.81
C HIS A 34 3.97 13.46 22.13
N TYR A 35 3.25 12.71 21.28
CA TYR A 35 3.68 11.37 20.83
C TYR A 35 3.78 11.19 19.33
N LYS A 36 3.55 12.24 18.56
CA LYS A 36 3.66 12.24 17.09
C LYS A 36 4.20 13.58 16.60
N ALA A 37 4.95 13.56 15.50
CA ALA A 37 5.50 14.78 14.89
C ALA A 37 5.66 14.59 13.38
N LYS A 38 5.65 15.72 12.67
CA LYS A 38 6.18 15.84 11.32
C LYS A 38 7.68 16.05 11.37
N ILE A 39 8.42 15.57 10.36
CA ILE A 39 9.85 15.80 10.22
C ILE A 39 10.09 16.77 9.07
N SER A 40 10.88 17.81 9.33
CA SER A 40 11.22 18.85 8.35
C SER A 40 11.84 18.25 7.07
N LEU A 41 11.26 18.55 5.90
CA LEU A 41 11.81 18.15 4.60
C LEU A 41 13.22 18.73 4.39
N LYS A 42 13.42 20.00 4.77
CA LYS A 42 14.73 20.65 4.66
C LYS A 42 15.82 19.90 5.43
N TYR A 43 15.47 19.37 6.62
CA TYR A 43 16.39 18.52 7.38
C TYR A 43 16.66 17.20 6.66
N LEU A 44 15.61 16.50 6.22
CA LEU A 44 15.74 15.22 5.53
C LEU A 44 16.56 15.32 4.23
N ASP A 45 16.39 16.42 3.48
CA ASP A 45 17.16 16.69 2.26
C ASP A 45 18.62 16.96 2.56
N SER A 46 18.94 17.56 3.73
CA SER A 46 20.31 17.84 4.16
C SER A 46 21.10 16.61 4.60
N LEU A 47 20.42 15.49 4.87
CA LEU A 47 21.07 14.26 5.32
C LEU A 47 21.87 13.60 4.19
N PRO A 48 23.11 13.15 4.49
CA PRO A 48 23.90 12.41 3.50
C PRO A 48 23.31 11.02 3.24
N GLU A 49 23.56 10.49 2.05
CA GLU A 49 23.23 9.10 1.72
C GLU A 49 24.02 8.12 2.58
N LYS A 50 23.35 7.14 3.15
CA LYS A 50 23.94 6.09 3.99
C LYS A 50 24.14 4.81 3.17
N LYS A 51 25.35 4.58 2.69
CA LYS A 51 25.68 3.51 1.72
C LYS A 51 25.38 2.09 2.20
N ASN A 52 25.41 1.85 3.52
CA ASN A 52 25.27 0.50 4.10
C ASN A 52 23.88 0.27 4.71
N SER A 53 22.95 1.16 4.52
CA SER A 53 21.57 0.96 4.98
C SER A 53 20.91 -0.17 4.20
N LYS A 54 20.19 -1.04 4.89
CA LYS A 54 19.51 -2.22 4.34
C LYS A 54 18.01 -2.00 4.29
N LEU A 55 17.41 -2.31 3.16
CA LEU A 55 15.96 -2.23 2.97
C LEU A 55 15.36 -3.65 3.01
N VAL A 56 14.44 -3.86 3.93
CA VAL A 56 13.75 -5.13 4.11
C VAL A 56 12.28 -4.96 3.74
N LEU A 57 11.82 -5.71 2.75
CA LEU A 57 10.42 -5.74 2.33
C LEU A 57 9.68 -6.87 3.05
N VAL A 58 8.57 -6.53 3.72
CA VAL A 58 7.63 -7.51 4.26
C VAL A 58 6.42 -7.59 3.34
N THR A 59 6.15 -8.79 2.87
CA THR A 59 4.99 -9.12 2.04
C THR A 59 4.31 -10.39 2.57
N ALA A 60 3.35 -10.94 1.87
CA ALA A 60 2.66 -12.16 2.31
C ALA A 60 2.24 -13.03 1.13
N ILE A 61 1.76 -14.22 1.45
CA ILE A 61 0.98 -15.06 0.53
C ILE A 61 -0.33 -14.37 0.16
N SER A 62 -1.07 -14.94 -0.81
CA SER A 62 -2.40 -14.43 -1.16
C SER A 62 -3.30 -14.37 0.09
N PRO A 63 -3.91 -13.22 0.38
CA PRO A 63 -4.64 -13.02 1.63
C PRO A 63 -5.90 -13.88 1.72
N THR A 64 -6.35 -14.07 2.95
CA THR A 64 -7.67 -14.60 3.28
C THR A 64 -8.54 -13.47 3.87
N PRO A 65 -9.85 -13.68 4.04
CA PRO A 65 -10.72 -12.71 4.70
C PRO A 65 -10.25 -12.30 6.10
N ALA A 66 -9.49 -13.16 6.79
CA ALA A 66 -8.99 -12.90 8.15
C ALA A 66 -7.71 -12.03 8.19
N GLY A 67 -7.02 -11.88 7.04
CA GLY A 67 -5.71 -11.21 6.98
C GLY A 67 -4.55 -12.08 7.45
N GLU A 68 -3.32 -11.69 7.10
CA GLU A 68 -2.11 -12.51 7.32
C GLU A 68 -1.13 -11.91 8.35
N GLY A 69 -1.41 -10.73 8.87
CA GLY A 69 -0.59 -10.10 9.90
C GLY A 69 0.72 -9.47 9.39
N LYS A 70 0.76 -8.98 8.17
CA LYS A 70 1.96 -8.29 7.61
C LYS A 70 2.45 -7.13 8.46
N THR A 71 1.55 -6.22 8.83
CA THR A 71 1.91 -5.04 9.64
C THR A 71 2.43 -5.46 11.01
N THR A 72 1.77 -6.44 11.64
CA THR A 72 2.24 -7.02 12.91
C THR A 72 3.65 -7.59 12.79
N THR A 73 3.93 -8.31 11.68
CA THR A 73 5.28 -8.84 11.40
C THR A 73 6.28 -7.73 11.11
N THR A 74 5.90 -6.70 10.37
CA THR A 74 6.76 -5.54 10.07
C THR A 74 7.18 -4.83 11.34
N VAL A 75 6.24 -4.57 12.24
CA VAL A 75 6.50 -3.96 13.55
C VAL A 75 7.35 -4.89 14.43
N GLY A 76 6.95 -6.15 14.57
CA GLY A 76 7.68 -7.13 15.37
C GLY A 76 9.11 -7.35 14.89
N LEU A 77 9.35 -7.35 13.58
CA LEU A 77 10.70 -7.43 13.00
C LEU A 77 11.52 -6.16 13.31
N GLY A 78 10.91 -4.98 13.18
CA GLY A 78 11.58 -3.73 13.53
C GLY A 78 12.03 -3.70 14.99
N ASP A 79 11.16 -4.11 15.92
CA ASP A 79 11.49 -4.24 17.34
C ASP A 79 12.56 -5.33 17.55
N ALA A 80 12.42 -6.49 16.90
CA ALA A 80 13.36 -7.61 17.03
C ALA A 80 14.78 -7.25 16.57
N LEU A 81 14.92 -6.46 15.50
CA LEU A 81 16.22 -5.97 15.06
C LEU A 81 16.92 -5.16 16.15
N ARG A 82 16.19 -4.34 16.91
CA ARG A 82 16.74 -3.63 18.07
C ARG A 82 17.12 -4.56 19.22
N HIS A 83 16.35 -5.62 19.46
CA HIS A 83 16.70 -6.65 20.44
C HIS A 83 18.05 -7.33 20.15
N ILE A 84 18.43 -7.46 18.88
CA ILE A 84 19.74 -8.01 18.47
C ILE A 84 20.77 -6.92 18.20
N GLY A 85 20.57 -5.70 18.68
CA GLY A 85 21.52 -4.59 18.64
C GLY A 85 21.63 -3.87 17.29
N LYS A 86 20.66 -3.98 16.42
CA LYS A 86 20.63 -3.27 15.13
C LYS A 86 19.80 -1.98 15.22
N ASN A 87 20.29 -0.91 14.58
CA ASN A 87 19.56 0.34 14.47
C ASN A 87 18.51 0.23 13.35
N SER A 88 17.27 0.00 13.73
CA SER A 88 16.14 -0.18 12.81
C SER A 88 15.17 0.99 12.85
N LEU A 89 14.49 1.20 11.72
CA LEU A 89 13.38 2.13 11.55
C LEU A 89 12.31 1.46 10.68
N ILE A 90 11.05 1.64 11.06
CA ILE A 90 9.90 1.02 10.39
C ILE A 90 9.23 2.06 9.51
N CYS A 91 8.81 1.70 8.29
CA CYS A 91 8.04 2.55 7.40
C CYS A 91 6.71 1.88 7.04
N LEU A 92 5.60 2.51 7.41
CA LEU A 92 4.25 1.98 7.24
C LEU A 92 3.35 2.93 6.45
N ARG A 93 2.26 2.38 5.93
CA ARG A 93 1.16 3.18 5.40
C ARG A 93 0.29 3.71 6.53
N GLU A 94 -0.26 4.90 6.31
CA GLU A 94 -1.34 5.45 7.12
C GLU A 94 -2.67 4.74 6.77
N PRO A 95 -3.49 4.34 7.75
CA PRO A 95 -4.78 3.72 7.48
C PRO A 95 -5.84 4.73 7.03
N SER A 96 -6.74 4.29 6.14
CA SER A 96 -7.91 5.04 5.69
C SER A 96 -9.08 4.85 6.67
N LEU A 97 -9.84 5.90 6.90
CA LEU A 97 -11.02 5.89 7.79
C LEU A 97 -12.12 4.97 7.27
N GLY A 98 -12.32 4.86 5.97
CA GLY A 98 -13.33 3.98 5.39
C GLY A 98 -13.21 2.53 5.87
N PRO A 99 -12.06 1.85 5.66
CA PRO A 99 -11.81 0.52 6.21
C PRO A 99 -11.89 0.43 7.74
N VAL A 100 -11.40 1.44 8.46
CA VAL A 100 -11.43 1.49 9.94
C VAL A 100 -12.87 1.45 10.47
N PHE A 101 -13.75 2.26 9.90
CA PHE A 101 -15.18 2.28 10.27
C PHE A 101 -16.01 1.21 9.55
N GLY A 102 -15.45 0.53 8.56
CA GLY A 102 -16.09 -0.54 7.79
C GLY A 102 -15.94 -1.93 8.40
N MET A 103 -15.10 -2.75 7.80
CA MET A 103 -14.95 -4.17 8.18
C MET A 103 -13.55 -4.54 8.66
N LYS A 104 -12.55 -3.73 8.39
CA LYS A 104 -11.14 -4.11 8.57
C LYS A 104 -10.53 -3.33 9.70
N GLY A 105 -9.81 -4.04 10.57
CA GLY A 105 -8.96 -3.44 11.59
C GLY A 105 -7.98 -2.42 11.00
N GLY A 106 -7.52 -1.50 11.82
CA GLY A 106 -6.53 -0.49 11.45
C GLY A 106 -5.19 -1.08 11.04
N ALA A 107 -4.30 -0.23 10.52
CA ALA A 107 -2.98 -0.63 10.05
C ALA A 107 -1.87 -0.35 11.09
N ALA A 108 -2.16 -0.49 12.38
CA ALA A 108 -1.22 -0.23 13.46
C ALA A 108 -0.44 -1.47 13.97
N GLY A 109 -0.72 -2.65 13.41
CA GLY A 109 -0.23 -3.93 13.93
C GLY A 109 -1.24 -4.57 14.86
N GLY A 110 -0.82 -5.50 15.72
CA GLY A 110 -1.69 -6.19 16.67
C GLY A 110 -0.91 -6.84 17.81
N GLY A 111 -1.61 -7.16 18.91
CA GLY A 111 -1.00 -7.69 20.12
C GLY A 111 0.10 -6.78 20.66
N TYR A 112 1.24 -7.35 20.98
CA TYR A 112 2.42 -6.62 21.46
C TYR A 112 3.34 -6.08 20.35
N ALA A 113 2.96 -6.23 19.08
CA ALA A 113 3.66 -5.66 17.92
C ALA A 113 2.79 -4.58 17.25
N GLN A 114 2.71 -3.42 17.86
CA GLN A 114 1.92 -2.26 17.42
C GLN A 114 2.73 -0.98 17.38
N VAL A 115 2.35 -0.07 16.47
CA VAL A 115 2.74 1.35 16.53
C VAL A 115 1.72 2.14 17.35
N VAL A 116 2.21 3.10 18.11
CA VAL A 116 1.41 3.95 19.00
C VAL A 116 1.74 5.44 18.79
N PRO A 117 0.81 6.35 19.03
CA PRO A 117 -0.56 6.19 19.59
C PRO A 117 -1.54 5.58 18.55
N MET A 118 -2.07 4.40 18.86
CA MET A 118 -2.88 3.63 17.92
C MET A 118 -4.18 4.33 17.52
N GLU A 119 -4.85 4.98 18.47
CA GLU A 119 -6.10 5.72 18.22
C GLU A 119 -5.87 6.84 17.21
N ASP A 120 -4.84 7.67 17.43
CA ASP A 120 -4.53 8.79 16.56
C ASP A 120 -4.18 8.32 15.13
N ILE A 121 -3.36 7.27 15.02
CA ILE A 121 -2.93 6.71 13.74
C ILE A 121 -4.13 6.21 12.93
N ASN A 122 -5.10 5.57 13.57
CA ASN A 122 -6.28 5.00 12.91
C ASN A 122 -7.41 6.01 12.65
N LEU A 123 -7.31 7.23 13.17
CA LEU A 123 -8.31 8.29 12.98
C LEU A 123 -7.74 9.41 12.11
N HIS A 124 -7.73 10.64 12.59
CA HIS A 124 -7.26 11.78 11.79
C HIS A 124 -5.74 11.93 11.75
N PHE A 125 -5.03 11.25 12.62
CA PHE A 125 -3.57 11.25 12.75
C PHE A 125 -2.97 12.68 12.77
N THR A 126 -2.43 13.15 11.65
CA THR A 126 -1.89 14.50 11.46
C THR A 126 -2.60 15.27 10.33
N GLY A 127 -3.68 14.70 9.78
CA GLY A 127 -4.51 15.36 8.77
C GLY A 127 -4.08 15.16 7.32
N ASP A 128 -3.15 14.25 7.04
CA ASP A 128 -2.61 14.05 5.68
C ASP A 128 -3.71 13.67 4.68
N PHE A 129 -4.62 12.76 5.04
CA PHE A 129 -5.69 12.33 4.15
C PHE A 129 -6.73 13.41 3.91
N ASN A 130 -6.99 14.27 4.91
CA ASN A 130 -7.83 15.45 4.73
C ASN A 130 -7.18 16.44 3.74
N ALA A 131 -5.88 16.66 3.83
CA ALA A 131 -5.16 17.51 2.88
C ALA A 131 -5.21 16.95 1.45
N ILE A 132 -5.02 15.64 1.30
CA ILE A 132 -5.13 14.95 0.00
C ILE A 132 -6.53 15.06 -0.56
N ALA A 133 -7.57 14.85 0.26
CA ALA A 133 -8.96 15.00 -0.16
C ALA A 133 -9.28 16.43 -0.61
N LEU A 134 -8.84 17.43 0.14
CA LEU A 134 -9.07 18.84 -0.20
C LEU A 134 -8.32 19.25 -1.47
N ALA A 135 -7.08 18.81 -1.66
CA ALA A 135 -6.32 19.09 -2.89
C ALA A 135 -7.01 18.46 -4.12
N ASN A 136 -7.46 17.21 -3.99
CA ASN A 136 -8.22 16.53 -5.04
C ASN A 136 -9.52 17.27 -5.39
N ASN A 137 -10.27 17.68 -4.38
CA ASN A 137 -11.57 18.31 -4.55
C ASN A 137 -11.44 19.78 -5.00
N LEU A 138 -10.34 20.46 -4.66
CA LEU A 138 -10.02 21.76 -5.24
C LEU A 138 -9.86 21.67 -6.75
N LEU A 139 -9.15 20.67 -7.26
CA LEU A 139 -9.00 20.46 -8.70
C LEU A 139 -10.35 20.20 -9.37
N ALA A 140 -11.21 19.37 -8.76
CA ALA A 140 -12.56 19.13 -9.25
C ALA A 140 -13.41 20.42 -9.26
N ALA A 141 -13.31 21.25 -8.22
CA ALA A 141 -14.02 22.53 -8.14
C ALA A 141 -13.52 23.52 -9.18
N LEU A 142 -12.20 23.62 -9.40
CA LEU A 142 -11.63 24.50 -10.44
C LEU A 142 -12.04 24.06 -11.85
N LEU A 143 -12.13 22.76 -12.10
CA LEU A 143 -12.59 22.20 -13.36
C LEU A 143 -14.06 22.61 -13.65
N ASP A 144 -14.96 22.36 -12.72
CA ASP A 144 -16.37 22.69 -12.87
C ASP A 144 -16.58 24.22 -12.92
N ASN A 145 -15.80 25.00 -12.17
CA ASN A 145 -15.79 26.46 -12.21
C ASN A 145 -15.35 27.00 -13.59
N HIS A 146 -14.32 26.40 -14.18
CA HIS A 146 -13.85 26.74 -15.53
C HIS A 146 -14.95 26.49 -16.57
N ILE A 147 -15.62 25.34 -16.51
CA ILE A 147 -16.72 25.01 -17.42
C ILE A 147 -17.88 26.00 -17.23
N HIS A 148 -18.22 26.35 -15.99
CA HIS A 148 -19.30 27.28 -15.66
C HIS A 148 -19.05 28.70 -16.21
N HIS A 149 -17.84 29.22 -16.10
CA HIS A 149 -17.46 30.58 -16.52
C HIS A 149 -16.93 30.65 -17.95
N GLY A 150 -17.54 29.95 -18.87
CA GLY A 150 -17.34 30.13 -20.31
C GLY A 150 -16.47 29.06 -20.98
N ASN A 151 -15.89 28.12 -20.23
CA ASN A 151 -15.19 26.95 -20.76
C ASN A 151 -14.19 27.28 -21.89
N ALA A 152 -13.28 28.23 -21.64
CA ALA A 152 -12.31 28.71 -22.63
C ALA A 152 -11.40 27.61 -23.18
N LEU A 153 -11.16 26.53 -22.40
CA LEU A 153 -10.41 25.37 -22.82
C LEU A 153 -11.22 24.38 -23.71
N ASN A 154 -12.50 24.68 -23.97
CA ASN A 154 -13.39 23.84 -24.76
C ASN A 154 -13.47 22.38 -24.27
N ILE A 155 -13.59 22.21 -22.95
CA ILE A 155 -13.71 20.89 -22.30
C ILE A 155 -15.06 20.26 -22.69
N ASP A 156 -15.03 19.02 -23.16
CA ASP A 156 -16.26 18.24 -23.36
C ASP A 156 -16.74 17.73 -21.99
N VAL A 157 -17.87 18.23 -21.53
CA VAL A 157 -18.46 17.87 -20.22
C VAL A 157 -18.76 16.38 -20.07
N ARG A 158 -18.89 15.65 -21.19
CA ARG A 158 -19.08 14.19 -21.22
C ARG A 158 -17.75 13.43 -21.10
N ARG A 159 -16.62 14.12 -21.18
CA ARG A 159 -15.27 13.56 -21.16
C ARG A 159 -14.45 14.01 -19.95
N VAL A 160 -15.10 14.51 -18.93
CA VAL A 160 -14.48 14.79 -17.65
C VAL A 160 -14.16 13.46 -16.98
N SER A 161 -12.90 13.26 -16.59
CA SER A 161 -12.40 12.02 -15.97
C SER A 161 -12.07 12.20 -14.48
N TRP A 162 -12.00 13.42 -13.99
CA TRP A 162 -11.62 13.72 -12.61
C TRP A 162 -12.84 13.69 -11.68
N LYS A 163 -12.78 12.80 -10.67
CA LYS A 163 -13.82 12.66 -9.64
C LYS A 163 -13.45 13.40 -8.36
N ARG A 164 -14.43 13.65 -7.51
CA ARG A 164 -14.23 14.05 -6.12
C ARG A 164 -13.85 12.86 -5.26
N VAL A 165 -13.39 13.10 -4.04
CA VAL A 165 -13.04 12.04 -3.09
C VAL A 165 -13.56 12.34 -1.69
N VAL A 166 -13.74 11.27 -0.93
CA VAL A 166 -14.01 11.30 0.51
C VAL A 166 -13.35 10.08 1.16
N ASP A 167 -12.78 10.25 2.36
CA ASP A 167 -12.14 9.13 3.06
C ASP A 167 -13.15 8.36 3.92
N MET A 168 -14.13 7.76 3.24
CA MET A 168 -15.19 6.96 3.85
C MET A 168 -15.70 5.92 2.87
N ASN A 169 -16.19 4.78 3.38
CA ASN A 169 -16.90 3.79 2.59
C ASN A 169 -18.36 4.24 2.42
N ASP A 170 -18.71 4.72 1.23
CA ASP A 170 -20.07 5.19 0.94
C ASP A 170 -20.54 4.81 -0.46
N ARG A 171 -21.28 3.68 -0.56
CA ARG A 171 -21.76 3.20 -1.86
C ARG A 171 -22.75 4.13 -2.55
N ALA A 172 -23.41 5.03 -1.82
CA ALA A 172 -24.35 5.98 -2.39
C ALA A 172 -23.67 7.04 -3.26
N LEU A 173 -22.35 7.25 -3.06
CA LEU A 173 -21.56 8.22 -3.80
C LEU A 173 -20.87 7.65 -5.05
N ARG A 174 -21.02 6.37 -5.36
CA ARG A 174 -20.36 5.74 -6.53
C ARG A 174 -20.73 6.41 -7.84
N GLU A 175 -22.02 6.67 -8.00
CA GLU A 175 -22.59 7.32 -9.18
C GLU A 175 -23.60 8.38 -8.72
N ILE A 176 -23.35 9.62 -9.09
CA ILE A 176 -24.22 10.76 -8.76
C ILE A 176 -24.45 11.64 -9.99
N VAL A 177 -25.37 12.55 -9.89
CA VAL A 177 -25.49 13.70 -10.81
C VAL A 177 -25.12 14.95 -10.03
N ASN A 178 -24.10 15.66 -10.47
CA ASN A 178 -23.71 16.93 -9.88
C ASN A 178 -24.36 18.14 -10.58
N SER A 179 -24.21 19.35 -10.03
CA SER A 179 -24.64 20.63 -10.60
C SER A 179 -26.17 20.76 -10.80
N LEU A 180 -26.98 20.01 -10.04
CA LEU A 180 -28.42 20.20 -10.02
C LEU A 180 -28.80 21.53 -9.34
N GLY A 181 -29.97 22.07 -9.67
CA GLY A 181 -30.48 23.31 -9.06
C GLY A 181 -30.51 24.54 -10.01
N GLY A 182 -30.33 24.29 -11.31
CA GLY A 182 -30.45 25.33 -12.35
C GLY A 182 -29.10 25.90 -12.79
N VAL A 183 -29.16 26.86 -13.70
CA VAL A 183 -27.99 27.42 -14.42
C VAL A 183 -26.93 28.04 -13.49
N GLY A 184 -27.33 28.51 -12.32
CA GLY A 184 -26.40 29.08 -11.32
C GLY A 184 -25.42 28.03 -10.72
N ASN A 185 -25.71 26.75 -10.84
CA ASN A 185 -24.90 25.64 -10.30
C ASN A 185 -24.02 24.95 -11.34
N GLY A 186 -24.08 25.34 -12.61
CA GLY A 186 -23.25 24.78 -13.68
C GLY A 186 -24.00 23.80 -14.57
N TYR A 187 -23.28 22.86 -15.16
CA TYR A 187 -23.82 21.88 -16.11
C TYR A 187 -24.04 20.54 -15.40
N PRO A 188 -25.30 20.06 -15.27
CA PRO A 188 -25.56 18.73 -14.71
C PRO A 188 -24.84 17.64 -15.52
N ARG A 189 -24.11 16.79 -14.84
CA ARG A 189 -23.39 15.64 -15.44
C ARG A 189 -23.30 14.48 -14.47
N GLN A 190 -23.13 13.28 -15.02
CA GLN A 190 -22.78 12.12 -14.23
C GLN A 190 -21.40 12.33 -13.62
N ASP A 191 -21.27 12.00 -12.35
CA ASP A 191 -20.03 12.08 -11.57
C ASP A 191 -20.03 10.97 -10.52
N GLY A 192 -19.07 10.98 -9.61
CA GLY A 192 -18.98 10.09 -8.47
C GLY A 192 -17.87 10.50 -7.53
N PHE A 193 -17.76 9.77 -6.43
CA PHE A 193 -16.66 9.91 -5.49
C PHE A 193 -15.84 8.64 -5.46
N ASP A 194 -14.53 8.79 -5.39
CA ASP A 194 -13.62 7.71 -5.02
C ASP A 194 -13.20 7.87 -3.54
N ILE A 195 -12.76 6.79 -2.92
CA ILE A 195 -12.13 6.89 -1.60
C ILE A 195 -10.73 7.52 -1.75
N VAL A 196 -10.30 8.32 -0.77
CA VAL A 196 -9.04 9.08 -0.84
C VAL A 196 -7.84 8.21 -1.21
N VAL A 197 -7.76 7.01 -0.67
CA VAL A 197 -6.66 6.07 -0.89
C VAL A 197 -6.65 5.42 -2.30
N ALA A 198 -7.71 5.62 -3.09
CA ALA A 198 -7.78 5.23 -4.49
C ALA A 198 -7.49 6.41 -5.45
N SER A 199 -7.32 7.62 -4.93
CA SER A 199 -7.10 8.82 -5.75
C SER A 199 -5.71 8.85 -6.39
N GLU A 200 -5.61 9.51 -7.53
CA GLU A 200 -4.30 9.78 -8.17
C GLU A 200 -3.45 10.71 -7.31
N ILE A 201 -4.05 11.64 -6.54
CA ILE A 201 -3.31 12.52 -5.61
C ILE A 201 -2.59 11.68 -4.56
N MET A 202 -3.23 10.65 -4.01
CA MET A 202 -2.57 9.73 -3.06
C MET A 202 -1.37 9.03 -3.71
N ALA A 203 -1.51 8.54 -4.94
CA ALA A 203 -0.42 7.89 -5.66
C ALA A 203 0.73 8.86 -5.96
N ILE A 204 0.44 10.07 -6.42
CA ILE A 204 1.42 11.14 -6.64
C ILE A 204 2.16 11.46 -5.35
N PHE A 205 1.43 11.69 -4.27
CA PHE A 205 1.96 11.98 -2.93
C PHE A 205 2.95 10.90 -2.46
N CYS A 206 2.65 9.64 -2.72
CA CYS A 206 3.51 8.52 -2.33
C CYS A 206 4.71 8.29 -3.26
N LEU A 207 4.68 8.78 -4.51
CA LEU A 207 5.77 8.59 -5.48
C LEU A 207 6.66 9.82 -5.61
N ALA A 208 6.20 11.00 -5.22
CA ALA A 208 6.98 12.23 -5.29
C ALA A 208 8.21 12.19 -4.37
N THR A 209 9.29 12.79 -4.83
CA THR A 209 10.60 12.80 -4.15
C THR A 209 10.94 14.15 -3.52
N SER A 210 10.24 15.21 -3.87
CA SER A 210 10.37 16.57 -3.32
C SER A 210 9.06 17.34 -3.49
N ILE A 211 8.96 18.54 -2.91
CA ILE A 211 7.82 19.45 -3.12
C ILE A 211 7.73 19.90 -4.58
N GLU A 212 8.87 20.15 -5.22
CA GLU A 212 8.93 20.54 -6.63
C GLU A 212 8.45 19.39 -7.52
N ASP A 213 8.89 18.16 -7.27
CA ASP A 213 8.44 16.97 -7.97
C ASP A 213 6.94 16.72 -7.74
N LEU A 214 6.45 16.91 -6.51
CA LEU A 214 5.02 16.84 -6.18
C LEU A 214 4.21 17.82 -7.04
N LYS A 215 4.65 19.07 -7.12
CA LYS A 215 3.99 20.12 -7.90
C LYS A 215 4.02 19.80 -9.40
N GLU A 216 5.15 19.34 -9.94
CA GLU A 216 5.26 18.96 -11.35
C GLU A 216 4.35 17.78 -11.69
N ARG A 217 4.32 16.75 -10.86
CA ARG A 217 3.41 15.61 -11.04
C ARG A 217 1.95 16.01 -11.01
N ILE A 218 1.54 16.86 -10.08
CA ILE A 218 0.18 17.43 -10.01
C ILE A 218 -0.15 18.17 -11.29
N SER A 219 0.79 18.95 -11.84
CA SER A 219 0.57 19.72 -13.06
C SER A 219 0.25 18.85 -14.28
N ASN A 220 0.70 17.60 -14.28
CA ASN A 220 0.52 16.63 -15.37
C ASN A 220 -0.77 15.80 -15.28
N ILE A 221 -1.57 15.94 -14.23
CA ILE A 221 -2.84 15.24 -14.08
C ILE A 221 -3.76 15.55 -15.26
N VAL A 222 -4.30 14.53 -15.89
CA VAL A 222 -5.33 14.65 -16.93
C VAL A 222 -6.71 14.72 -16.26
N VAL A 223 -7.41 15.83 -16.39
CA VAL A 223 -8.73 16.06 -15.77
C VAL A 223 -9.90 15.75 -16.69
N GLY A 224 -9.66 15.69 -17.98
CA GLY A 224 -10.65 15.44 -19.01
C GLY A 224 -10.09 15.72 -20.39
N TYR A 225 -10.97 15.83 -21.38
CA TYR A 225 -10.61 16.04 -22.77
C TYR A 225 -11.46 17.14 -23.39
N THR A 226 -10.88 17.84 -24.37
CA THR A 226 -11.60 18.82 -25.18
C THR A 226 -12.56 18.13 -26.15
N THR A 227 -13.42 18.91 -26.83
CA THR A 227 -14.35 18.38 -27.84
C THR A 227 -13.62 17.74 -29.03
N ASP A 228 -12.38 18.18 -29.34
CA ASP A 228 -11.49 17.59 -30.32
C ASP A 228 -10.53 16.51 -29.72
N LYS A 229 -10.85 16.01 -28.53
CA LYS A 229 -10.20 14.88 -27.84
C LYS A 229 -8.76 15.13 -27.39
N LYS A 230 -8.34 16.37 -27.22
CA LYS A 230 -7.04 16.69 -26.61
C LYS A 230 -7.13 16.61 -25.08
N PRO A 231 -6.11 16.10 -24.39
CA PRO A 231 -6.12 16.08 -22.93
C PRO A 231 -6.08 17.50 -22.35
N VAL A 232 -6.82 17.70 -21.28
CA VAL A 232 -6.77 18.91 -20.44
C VAL A 232 -6.09 18.54 -19.15
N LEU A 233 -5.07 19.30 -18.78
CA LEU A 233 -4.21 19.04 -17.63
C LEU A 233 -4.55 19.98 -16.47
N ALA A 234 -4.17 19.58 -15.25
CA ALA A 234 -4.31 20.43 -14.08
C ALA A 234 -3.58 21.78 -14.24
N ARG A 235 -2.43 21.79 -14.95
CA ARG A 235 -1.71 23.03 -15.29
C ARG A 235 -2.51 23.99 -16.15
N ASP A 236 -3.37 23.51 -17.02
CA ASP A 236 -4.22 24.34 -17.89
C ASP A 236 -5.28 25.09 -17.07
N LEU A 237 -5.60 24.58 -15.86
CA LEU A 237 -6.45 25.23 -14.87
C LEU A 237 -5.67 26.02 -13.82
N ASN A 238 -4.33 26.07 -13.92
CA ASN A 238 -3.44 26.70 -12.93
C ASN A 238 -3.64 26.17 -11.50
N ALA A 239 -4.00 24.89 -11.35
CA ALA A 239 -4.39 24.30 -10.07
C ALA A 239 -3.20 23.86 -9.20
N GLN A 240 -2.06 23.50 -9.82
CA GLN A 240 -0.94 22.84 -9.16
C GLN A 240 -0.34 23.63 -7.99
N GLY A 241 -0.32 24.95 -8.07
CA GLY A 241 0.23 25.81 -7.02
C GLY A 241 -0.57 25.72 -5.73
N ALA A 242 -1.89 25.97 -5.82
CA ALA A 242 -2.80 25.91 -4.67
C ALA A 242 -2.89 24.50 -4.07
N MET A 243 -2.92 23.47 -4.92
CA MET A 243 -2.92 22.07 -4.47
C MET A 243 -1.65 21.74 -3.69
N THR A 244 -0.48 22.17 -4.16
CA THR A 244 0.80 21.98 -3.46
C THR A 244 0.81 22.69 -2.12
N VAL A 245 0.26 23.90 -2.02
CA VAL A 245 0.15 24.64 -0.74
C VAL A 245 -0.69 23.88 0.28
N ILE A 246 -1.81 23.28 -0.14
CA ILE A 246 -2.64 22.42 0.72
C ILE A 246 -1.84 21.21 1.22
N LEU A 247 -0.99 20.62 0.38
CA LEU A 247 -0.25 19.40 0.66
C LEU A 247 1.09 19.60 1.37
N LYS A 248 1.61 20.83 1.48
CA LYS A 248 2.99 21.09 1.92
C LYS A 248 3.34 20.51 3.29
N ASP A 249 2.44 20.62 4.27
CA ASP A 249 2.67 20.10 5.61
C ASP A 249 2.42 18.58 5.67
N ALA A 250 1.39 18.11 4.97
CA ALA A 250 1.10 16.68 4.85
C ALA A 250 2.27 15.90 4.22
N PHE A 251 3.01 16.50 3.30
CA PHE A 251 4.10 15.86 2.57
C PHE A 251 5.34 15.57 3.43
N GLN A 252 5.43 16.14 4.62
CA GLN A 252 6.43 15.78 5.63
C GLN A 252 6.08 14.42 6.26
N PRO A 253 7.03 13.47 6.37
CA PRO A 253 6.78 12.18 7.02
C PRO A 253 6.39 12.31 8.49
N ASN A 254 5.50 11.44 8.95
CA ASN A 254 5.10 11.37 10.35
C ASN A 254 6.01 10.42 11.14
N LEU A 255 6.49 10.88 12.29
CA LEU A 255 7.26 10.10 13.26
C LEU A 255 6.36 9.66 14.40
N VAL A 256 6.39 8.37 14.72
CA VAL A 256 5.77 7.73 15.87
C VAL A 256 6.69 6.66 16.43
N GLN A 257 6.21 5.80 17.31
CA GLN A 257 6.97 4.73 17.94
C GLN A 257 6.16 3.45 18.05
N THR A 258 6.84 2.33 18.23
CA THR A 258 6.21 1.06 18.62
C THR A 258 5.96 1.01 20.13
N LEU A 259 5.25 -0.03 20.60
CA LEU A 259 5.11 -0.32 22.04
C LEU A 259 6.48 -0.45 22.76
N GLU A 260 7.51 -0.87 22.04
CA GLU A 260 8.89 -1.02 22.53
C GLU A 260 9.76 0.23 22.27
N ASN A 261 9.14 1.32 21.83
CA ASN A 261 9.77 2.60 21.52
C ASN A 261 10.73 2.57 20.30
N THR A 262 10.59 1.62 19.41
CA THR A 262 11.27 1.66 18.11
C THR A 262 10.64 2.76 17.26
N PRO A 263 11.43 3.68 16.66
CA PRO A 263 10.88 4.71 15.78
C PRO A 263 10.22 4.13 14.54
N ALA A 264 9.13 4.76 14.12
CA ALA A 264 8.42 4.41 12.91
C ALA A 264 7.99 5.66 12.13
N PHE A 265 8.13 5.62 10.81
CA PHE A 265 7.55 6.59 9.90
C PHE A 265 6.24 6.03 9.35
N ILE A 266 5.18 6.83 9.42
CA ILE A 266 3.88 6.50 8.82
C ILE A 266 3.54 7.61 7.85
N HIS A 267 3.43 7.31 6.54
CA HIS A 267 3.24 8.34 5.54
C HIS A 267 2.63 7.81 4.24
N GLY A 268 1.46 8.34 3.89
CA GLY A 268 0.68 7.92 2.73
C GLY A 268 0.07 6.53 2.87
N GLY A 269 -0.90 6.20 2.03
CA GLY A 269 -1.61 4.94 2.15
C GLY A 269 -2.40 4.52 0.90
N PRO A 270 -1.78 4.43 -0.30
CA PRO A 270 -2.49 4.04 -1.50
C PRO A 270 -2.94 2.58 -1.42
N PHE A 271 -4.12 2.26 -1.99
CA PHE A 271 -4.59 0.89 -2.09
C PHE A 271 -3.72 0.06 -3.03
N ALA A 272 -3.47 -1.21 -2.67
CA ALA A 272 -2.61 -2.10 -3.44
C ALA A 272 -3.31 -2.83 -4.60
N ASN A 273 -4.63 -2.76 -4.68
CA ASN A 273 -5.42 -3.37 -5.76
C ASN A 273 -5.75 -2.41 -6.91
N ILE A 274 -5.44 -1.12 -6.77
CA ILE A 274 -5.67 -0.11 -7.82
C ILE A 274 -4.52 0.90 -7.93
N ALA A 275 -3.65 0.99 -6.93
CA ALA A 275 -2.45 1.79 -6.92
C ALA A 275 -1.27 0.92 -6.44
N HIS A 276 -0.12 1.53 -6.14
CA HIS A 276 1.10 0.76 -5.83
C HIS A 276 1.18 0.21 -4.40
N GLY A 277 0.24 0.54 -3.51
CA GLY A 277 0.05 -0.14 -2.23
C GLY A 277 1.17 -0.06 -1.21
N CYS A 278 2.01 0.97 -1.26
CA CYS A 278 3.18 1.15 -0.40
C CYS A 278 3.17 2.54 0.23
N ASN A 279 3.86 2.69 1.37
CA ASN A 279 4.09 4.01 1.94
C ASN A 279 4.95 4.89 1.00
N SER A 280 5.09 6.17 1.33
CA SER A 280 5.75 7.14 0.45
C SER A 280 7.22 6.83 0.18
N VAL A 281 7.69 7.22 -0.99
CA VAL A 281 9.12 7.19 -1.38
C VAL A 281 9.93 8.07 -0.43
N ILE A 282 9.42 9.26 -0.11
CA ILE A 282 10.15 10.20 0.76
C ILE A 282 10.37 9.64 2.16
N ALA A 283 9.38 8.96 2.75
CA ALA A 283 9.53 8.31 4.05
C ALA A 283 10.58 7.19 4.00
N THR A 284 10.51 6.31 3.01
CA THR A 284 11.47 5.19 2.88
C THR A 284 12.89 5.68 2.60
N LYS A 285 13.07 6.62 1.66
CA LYS A 285 14.40 7.18 1.37
C LYS A 285 15.01 7.91 2.56
N SER A 286 14.20 8.70 3.27
CA SER A 286 14.64 9.39 4.48
C SER A 286 15.03 8.41 5.59
N ALA A 287 14.27 7.35 5.78
CA ALA A 287 14.60 6.29 6.72
C ALA A 287 15.93 5.61 6.39
N MET A 288 16.20 5.37 5.09
CA MET A 288 17.46 4.79 4.60
C MET A 288 18.68 5.70 4.87
N LYS A 289 18.50 7.01 4.97
CA LYS A 289 19.56 7.95 5.36
C LYS A 289 19.84 7.93 6.87
N ILE A 290 18.90 7.48 7.70
CA ILE A 290 18.96 7.57 9.16
C ILE A 290 19.32 6.23 9.80
N ALA A 291 18.66 5.14 9.41
CA ALA A 291 18.80 3.83 10.05
C ALA A 291 19.71 2.88 9.28
N ASP A 292 20.22 1.85 9.97
CA ASP A 292 21.00 0.78 9.34
C ASP A 292 20.10 -0.26 8.68
N TYR A 293 18.92 -0.48 9.25
CA TYR A 293 17.88 -1.37 8.72
C TYR A 293 16.55 -0.64 8.64
N VAL A 294 15.95 -0.62 7.46
CA VAL A 294 14.62 -0.07 7.22
C VAL A 294 13.68 -1.22 6.88
N VAL A 295 12.65 -1.40 7.68
CA VAL A 295 11.62 -2.43 7.47
C VAL A 295 10.36 -1.76 6.94
N THR A 296 9.93 -2.16 5.77
CA THR A 296 8.72 -1.63 5.13
C THR A 296 7.83 -2.75 4.62
N GLU A 297 6.59 -2.45 4.28
CA GLU A 297 5.63 -3.43 3.78
C GLU A 297 4.98 -3.03 2.47
N ALA A 298 4.44 -4.02 1.77
CA ALA A 298 3.58 -3.84 0.61
C ALA A 298 2.22 -4.50 0.86
N GLY A 299 1.14 -3.87 0.37
CA GLY A 299 -0.23 -4.33 0.62
C GLY A 299 -0.57 -5.65 -0.08
N PHE A 300 -1.47 -6.43 0.49
CA PHE A 300 -1.94 -7.72 0.00
C PHE A 300 -0.82 -8.77 -0.16
N GLY A 301 -0.99 -9.71 -1.10
CA GLY A 301 0.01 -10.72 -1.39
C GLY A 301 1.16 -10.20 -2.26
N ALA A 302 2.23 -10.98 -2.36
CA ALA A 302 3.41 -10.61 -3.11
C ALA A 302 3.15 -10.43 -4.63
N ASP A 303 2.13 -11.06 -5.16
CA ASP A 303 1.70 -10.93 -6.55
C ASP A 303 1.16 -9.54 -6.90
N LEU A 304 0.58 -8.83 -5.93
CA LEU A 304 0.12 -7.45 -6.09
C LEU A 304 1.05 -6.45 -5.40
N GLY A 305 1.26 -6.62 -4.09
CA GLY A 305 2.00 -5.66 -3.30
C GLY A 305 3.49 -5.63 -3.60
N ALA A 306 4.17 -6.76 -3.53
CA ALA A 306 5.61 -6.81 -3.82
C ALA A 306 5.90 -6.52 -5.30
N GLU A 307 5.06 -6.98 -6.22
CA GLU A 307 5.17 -6.66 -7.64
C GLU A 307 5.18 -5.13 -7.83
N LYS A 308 4.17 -4.41 -7.32
CA LYS A 308 4.08 -2.96 -7.48
C LYS A 308 5.14 -2.19 -6.67
N PHE A 309 5.55 -2.72 -5.53
CA PHE A 309 6.68 -2.16 -4.79
C PHE A 309 7.95 -2.17 -5.64
N ILE A 310 8.23 -3.26 -6.33
CA ILE A 310 9.43 -3.41 -7.15
C ILE A 310 9.26 -2.71 -8.50
N ASP A 311 8.23 -3.05 -9.27
CA ASP A 311 8.07 -2.57 -10.65
C ASP A 311 7.56 -1.13 -10.76
N ILE A 312 6.98 -0.55 -9.70
CA ILE A 312 6.58 0.86 -9.68
C ILE A 312 7.46 1.67 -8.74
N LYS A 313 7.40 1.42 -7.41
CA LYS A 313 8.09 2.24 -6.41
C LYS A 313 9.61 2.16 -6.55
N CYS A 314 10.18 0.96 -6.59
CA CYS A 314 11.63 0.79 -6.73
C CYS A 314 12.15 1.27 -8.09
N ARG A 315 11.42 0.98 -9.17
CA ARG A 315 11.78 1.43 -10.52
C ARG A 315 11.91 2.96 -10.58
N LYS A 316 10.93 3.68 -10.02
CA LYS A 316 10.92 5.15 -10.05
C LYS A 316 11.86 5.80 -9.05
N SER A 317 12.06 5.19 -7.89
CA SER A 317 12.82 5.80 -6.78
C SER A 317 14.29 5.41 -6.72
N GLY A 318 14.68 4.34 -7.40
CA GLY A 318 16.02 3.76 -7.28
C GLY A 318 16.23 2.87 -6.04
N LEU A 319 15.21 2.73 -5.18
CA LEU A 319 15.26 1.81 -4.03
C LEU A 319 15.39 0.35 -4.49
N ARG A 320 16.11 -0.46 -3.69
CA ARG A 320 16.27 -1.91 -3.94
C ARG A 320 16.22 -2.64 -2.60
N PRO A 321 15.31 -3.60 -2.43
CA PRO A 321 15.29 -4.45 -1.23
C PRO A 321 16.53 -5.34 -1.15
N ASP A 322 17.12 -5.43 0.03
CA ASP A 322 18.23 -6.34 0.33
C ASP A 322 17.72 -7.74 0.71
N ALA A 323 16.54 -7.80 1.33
CA ALA A 323 15.87 -9.04 1.70
C ALA A 323 14.35 -8.87 1.67
N CYS A 324 13.64 -9.98 1.55
CA CYS A 324 12.19 -10.03 1.60
C CYS A 324 11.72 -11.07 2.61
N VAL A 325 10.74 -10.68 3.43
CA VAL A 325 10.02 -11.56 4.33
C VAL A 325 8.65 -11.87 3.73
N ILE A 326 8.35 -13.14 3.50
CA ILE A 326 7.02 -13.59 3.08
C ILE A 326 6.29 -14.13 4.31
N VAL A 327 5.26 -13.42 4.72
CA VAL A 327 4.41 -13.84 5.84
C VAL A 327 3.41 -14.88 5.36
N ALA A 328 3.29 -15.96 6.08
CA ALA A 328 2.29 -16.99 5.86
C ALA A 328 1.67 -17.45 7.19
N THR A 329 0.48 -18.04 7.11
CA THR A 329 -0.19 -18.68 8.23
C THR A 329 -0.65 -20.08 7.82
N VAL A 330 -0.66 -21.01 8.76
CA VAL A 330 -1.19 -22.35 8.50
C VAL A 330 -2.64 -22.29 8.05
N ARG A 331 -3.44 -21.41 8.66
CA ARG A 331 -4.85 -21.18 8.30
C ARG A 331 -5.03 -20.73 6.85
N ALA A 332 -4.23 -19.76 6.41
CA ALA A 332 -4.31 -19.26 5.04
C ALA A 332 -3.93 -20.33 4.03
N LEU A 333 -2.90 -21.11 4.30
CA LEU A 333 -2.49 -22.20 3.41
C LEU A 333 -3.53 -23.32 3.37
N LYS A 334 -4.16 -23.69 4.49
CA LYS A 334 -5.31 -24.63 4.48
C LYS A 334 -6.48 -24.08 3.65
N TYR A 335 -6.79 -22.79 3.78
CA TYR A 335 -7.80 -22.14 2.96
C TYR A 335 -7.48 -22.23 1.46
N HIS A 336 -6.24 -21.94 1.08
CA HIS A 336 -5.77 -22.09 -0.31
C HIS A 336 -5.77 -23.54 -0.79
N GLY A 337 -5.68 -24.50 0.11
CA GLY A 337 -5.82 -25.94 -0.16
C GLY A 337 -7.25 -26.45 -0.20
N GLY A 338 -8.24 -25.56 -0.10
CA GLY A 338 -9.66 -25.87 -0.25
C GLY A 338 -10.43 -26.10 1.06
N ALA A 339 -9.81 -25.91 2.24
CA ALA A 339 -10.52 -26.00 3.51
C ALA A 339 -11.57 -24.88 3.67
N ASP A 340 -12.66 -25.18 4.36
CA ASP A 340 -13.69 -24.21 4.69
C ASP A 340 -13.23 -23.24 5.79
N LEU A 341 -13.70 -22.00 5.71
CA LEU A 341 -13.35 -20.95 6.68
C LEU A 341 -13.65 -21.34 8.14
N LYS A 342 -14.72 -22.11 8.35
CA LYS A 342 -15.15 -22.56 9.69
C LYS A 342 -14.26 -23.66 10.27
N GLU A 343 -13.48 -24.35 9.44
CA GLU A 343 -12.65 -25.49 9.83
C GLU A 343 -11.15 -25.21 9.87
N LEU A 344 -10.74 -23.96 9.64
CA LEU A 344 -9.32 -23.56 9.57
C LEU A 344 -8.56 -23.76 10.89
N THR A 345 -9.27 -23.89 12.01
CA THR A 345 -8.67 -24.17 13.33
C THR A 345 -8.44 -25.67 13.59
N ASN A 346 -9.03 -26.54 12.79
CA ASN A 346 -8.84 -28.00 12.90
C ASN A 346 -7.58 -28.42 12.14
N GLU A 347 -6.85 -29.42 12.65
CA GLU A 347 -5.71 -30.01 11.93
C GLU A 347 -6.17 -30.56 10.57
N ASN A 348 -5.49 -30.15 9.51
CA ASN A 348 -5.77 -30.65 8.16
C ASN A 348 -4.51 -30.63 7.29
N LEU A 349 -3.70 -31.69 7.42
CA LEU A 349 -2.45 -31.85 6.66
C LEU A 349 -2.67 -31.92 5.15
N SER A 350 -3.77 -32.54 4.70
CA SER A 350 -4.08 -32.65 3.27
C SER A 350 -4.39 -31.30 2.64
N ALA A 351 -5.22 -30.47 3.29
CA ALA A 351 -5.51 -29.13 2.82
C ALA A 351 -4.24 -28.25 2.88
N LEU A 352 -3.45 -28.34 3.95
CA LEU A 352 -2.18 -27.63 4.07
C LEU A 352 -1.23 -27.98 2.91
N GLU A 353 -1.03 -29.26 2.63
CA GLU A 353 -0.15 -29.71 1.56
C GLU A 353 -0.59 -29.19 0.18
N LYS A 354 -1.89 -29.25 -0.10
CA LYS A 354 -2.48 -28.69 -1.33
C LYS A 354 -2.32 -27.17 -1.44
N GLY A 355 -2.40 -26.46 -0.31
CA GLY A 355 -2.35 -25.00 -0.28
C GLY A 355 -0.94 -24.42 -0.34
N ILE A 356 0.09 -25.19 -0.01
CA ILE A 356 1.49 -24.76 -0.03
C ILE A 356 1.93 -24.28 -1.41
N VAL A 357 1.31 -24.73 -2.49
CA VAL A 357 1.58 -24.24 -3.85
C VAL A 357 1.40 -22.72 -4.00
N ASN A 358 0.54 -22.11 -3.19
CA ASN A 358 0.40 -20.64 -3.13
C ASN A 358 1.69 -20.00 -2.62
N LEU A 359 2.23 -20.51 -1.51
CA LEU A 359 3.50 -20.05 -0.95
C LEU A 359 4.67 -20.30 -1.92
N GLU A 360 4.72 -21.47 -2.55
CA GLU A 360 5.77 -21.83 -3.53
C GLU A 360 5.85 -20.80 -4.66
N ARG A 361 4.71 -20.38 -5.21
CA ARG A 361 4.69 -19.39 -6.28
C ARG A 361 5.17 -18.01 -5.78
N HIS A 362 4.76 -17.58 -4.60
CA HIS A 362 5.24 -16.32 -4.04
C HIS A 362 6.75 -16.35 -3.76
N VAL A 363 7.27 -17.44 -3.20
CA VAL A 363 8.71 -17.63 -2.98
C VAL A 363 9.47 -17.62 -4.32
N HIS A 364 8.96 -18.34 -5.32
CA HIS A 364 9.55 -18.33 -6.66
C HIS A 364 9.58 -16.91 -7.27
N ASN A 365 8.47 -16.19 -7.21
CA ASN A 365 8.40 -14.84 -7.77
C ASN A 365 9.42 -13.90 -7.12
N VAL A 366 9.50 -13.90 -5.79
CA VAL A 366 10.44 -13.04 -5.07
C VAL A 366 11.89 -13.45 -5.30
N SER A 367 12.20 -14.75 -5.18
CA SER A 367 13.59 -15.22 -5.21
C SER A 367 14.14 -15.42 -6.62
N LYS A 368 13.32 -15.80 -7.60
CA LYS A 368 13.77 -16.12 -8.96
C LYS A 368 13.42 -15.06 -10.00
N VAL A 369 12.21 -14.47 -9.93
CA VAL A 369 11.83 -13.43 -10.88
C VAL A 369 12.45 -12.09 -10.49
N TYR A 370 12.37 -11.71 -9.21
CA TYR A 370 12.93 -10.45 -8.71
C TYR A 370 14.36 -10.57 -8.16
N ASN A 371 14.86 -11.78 -7.99
CA ASN A 371 16.22 -12.07 -7.49
C ASN A 371 16.51 -11.43 -6.12
N ILE A 372 15.57 -11.52 -5.19
CA ILE A 372 15.69 -11.00 -3.83
C ILE A 372 15.83 -12.16 -2.84
N PRO A 373 16.81 -12.15 -1.92
CA PRO A 373 16.91 -13.14 -0.84
C PRO A 373 15.63 -13.16 0.00
N VAL A 374 15.11 -14.37 0.30
CA VAL A 374 13.79 -14.53 0.92
C VAL A 374 13.87 -15.39 2.19
N VAL A 375 13.06 -15.03 3.19
CA VAL A 375 12.70 -15.86 4.34
C VAL A 375 11.19 -15.94 4.46
N VAL A 376 10.67 -17.11 4.82
CA VAL A 376 9.26 -17.33 5.13
C VAL A 376 9.08 -17.19 6.64
N SER A 377 8.21 -16.26 7.05
CA SER A 377 7.81 -16.06 8.45
C SER A 377 6.42 -16.64 8.67
N ILE A 378 6.31 -17.63 9.53
CA ILE A 378 5.03 -18.22 9.92
C ILE A 378 4.52 -17.50 11.15
N ASN A 379 3.43 -16.77 11.01
CA ASN A 379 2.71 -16.23 12.16
C ASN A 379 1.95 -17.37 12.82
N LYS A 380 2.45 -17.81 13.97
CA LYS A 380 1.91 -18.96 14.70
C LYS A 380 0.63 -18.59 15.44
N PHE A 381 -0.40 -19.41 15.29
CA PHE A 381 -1.62 -19.38 16.09
C PHE A 381 -1.65 -20.55 17.07
N THR A 382 -2.40 -20.41 18.15
CA THR A 382 -2.54 -21.47 19.18
C THR A 382 -3.18 -22.75 18.67
N SER A 383 -3.92 -22.66 17.56
CA SER A 383 -4.55 -23.80 16.90
C SER A 383 -3.63 -24.58 15.95
N ASP A 384 -2.44 -24.06 15.64
CA ASP A 384 -1.52 -24.70 14.71
C ASP A 384 -0.84 -25.89 15.39
N THR A 385 -0.93 -27.07 14.77
CA THR A 385 -0.37 -28.30 15.35
C THR A 385 1.10 -28.47 14.98
N ASP A 386 1.82 -29.24 15.79
CA ASP A 386 3.22 -29.54 15.51
C ASP A 386 3.40 -30.31 14.19
N ALA A 387 2.43 -31.17 13.83
CA ALA A 387 2.43 -31.89 12.57
C ALA A 387 2.28 -30.94 11.36
N GLU A 388 1.39 -29.96 11.44
CA GLU A 388 1.23 -28.93 10.41
C GLU A 388 2.49 -28.06 10.24
N ILE A 389 3.10 -27.66 11.36
CA ILE A 389 4.35 -26.89 11.36
C ILE A 389 5.51 -27.71 10.78
N ALA A 390 5.62 -29.00 11.15
CA ALA A 390 6.66 -29.88 10.62
C ALA A 390 6.55 -30.08 9.10
N LEU A 391 5.33 -30.31 8.59
CA LEU A 391 5.06 -30.41 7.15
C LEU A 391 5.46 -29.12 6.43
N LEU A 392 5.09 -27.96 6.97
CA LEU A 392 5.38 -26.67 6.37
C LEU A 392 6.89 -26.39 6.34
N ARG A 393 7.63 -26.70 7.41
CA ARG A 393 9.10 -26.59 7.44
C ARG A 393 9.73 -27.45 6.35
N GLN A 394 9.36 -28.72 6.27
CA GLN A 394 9.89 -29.65 5.25
C GLN A 394 9.68 -29.11 3.84
N LYS A 395 8.48 -28.59 3.54
CA LYS A 395 8.14 -28.08 2.20
C LYS A 395 8.90 -26.79 1.87
N VAL A 396 9.02 -25.85 2.81
CA VAL A 396 9.75 -24.60 2.59
C VAL A 396 11.25 -24.83 2.42
N GLU A 397 11.84 -25.72 3.21
CA GLU A 397 13.24 -26.12 3.06
C GLU A 397 13.53 -26.74 1.68
N ALA A 398 12.58 -27.51 1.14
CA ALA A 398 12.66 -28.05 -0.22
C ALA A 398 12.65 -26.96 -1.31
N MET A 399 12.11 -25.77 -1.02
CA MET A 399 12.18 -24.58 -1.92
C MET A 399 13.52 -23.84 -1.82
N SER A 400 14.46 -24.31 -1.02
CA SER A 400 15.72 -23.64 -0.69
C SER A 400 15.51 -22.24 -0.06
N ALA A 401 14.40 -22.03 0.64
CA ALA A 401 14.11 -20.83 1.41
C ALA A 401 14.30 -21.09 2.91
N LYS A 402 14.68 -20.04 3.64
CA LYS A 402 14.67 -20.07 5.10
C LYS A 402 13.25 -19.96 5.63
N ILE A 403 12.99 -20.59 6.77
CA ILE A 403 11.70 -20.52 7.46
C ILE A 403 11.92 -20.32 8.95
N THR A 404 11.08 -19.50 9.57
CA THR A 404 11.02 -19.34 11.02
C THR A 404 9.59 -19.19 11.52
N LEU A 405 9.35 -19.58 12.76
CA LEU A 405 8.11 -19.29 13.46
C LEU A 405 8.25 -17.97 14.19
N ALA A 406 7.27 -17.10 14.05
CA ALA A 406 7.25 -15.80 14.69
C ALA A 406 6.08 -15.71 15.69
N ASN A 407 6.39 -15.31 16.92
CA ASN A 407 5.44 -15.15 18.02
C ASN A 407 5.37 -13.70 18.51
N HIS A 408 5.64 -12.75 17.62
CA HIS A 408 5.68 -11.33 17.95
C HIS A 408 4.33 -10.76 18.38
N TRP A 409 3.22 -11.35 17.98
CA TRP A 409 1.90 -10.95 18.46
C TRP A 409 1.79 -11.07 20.00
N ALA A 410 2.29 -12.16 20.56
CA ALA A 410 2.23 -12.42 22.00
C ALA A 410 3.44 -11.86 22.78
N GLU A 411 4.61 -11.79 22.15
CA GLU A 411 5.89 -11.53 22.83
C GLU A 411 6.62 -10.28 22.33
N GLY A 412 5.99 -9.49 21.45
CA GLY A 412 6.63 -8.32 20.86
C GLY A 412 7.88 -8.66 20.06
N GLY A 413 8.86 -7.77 20.05
CA GLY A 413 10.11 -7.97 19.29
C GLY A 413 10.89 -9.21 19.72
N LYS A 414 10.84 -9.61 20.98
CA LYS A 414 11.49 -10.82 21.46
C LYS A 414 11.02 -12.07 20.71
N GLY A 415 9.74 -12.14 20.38
CA GLY A 415 9.14 -13.24 19.63
C GLY A 415 9.54 -13.34 18.15
N ALA A 416 10.34 -12.38 17.64
CA ALA A 416 10.80 -12.35 16.26
C ALA A 416 12.35 -12.24 16.12
N THR A 417 13.10 -12.48 17.18
CA THR A 417 14.57 -12.34 17.16
C THR A 417 15.26 -13.32 16.21
N GLU A 418 14.74 -14.56 16.08
CA GLU A 418 15.24 -15.51 15.08
C GLU A 418 15.00 -14.99 13.66
N LEU A 419 13.81 -14.43 13.37
CA LEU A 419 13.52 -13.80 12.10
C LEU A 419 14.48 -12.64 11.82
N ALA A 420 14.73 -11.79 12.81
CA ALA A 420 15.66 -10.67 12.69
C ALA A 420 17.08 -11.13 12.35
N GLN A 421 17.58 -12.17 13.00
CA GLN A 421 18.91 -12.71 12.70
C GLN A 421 18.99 -13.26 11.27
N ILE A 422 17.99 -14.03 10.83
CA ILE A 422 17.93 -14.53 9.45
C ILE A 422 17.91 -13.39 8.45
N VAL A 423 17.12 -12.33 8.71
CA VAL A 423 17.05 -11.14 7.85
C VAL A 423 18.40 -10.45 7.75
N VAL A 424 19.11 -10.27 8.86
CA VAL A 424 20.47 -9.70 8.86
C VAL A 424 21.41 -10.53 7.99
N ASP A 425 21.41 -11.86 8.15
CA ASP A 425 22.25 -12.75 7.36
C ASP A 425 21.91 -12.71 5.86
N LEU A 426 20.61 -12.56 5.51
CA LEU A 426 20.18 -12.42 4.13
C LEU A 426 20.63 -11.08 3.52
N CYS A 427 20.57 -10.00 4.28
CA CYS A 427 21.00 -8.67 3.84
C CYS A 427 22.50 -8.57 3.54
N GLU A 428 23.33 -9.46 4.09
CA GLU A 428 24.77 -9.54 3.79
C GLU A 428 25.06 -10.28 2.47
N LYS A 429 24.08 -10.97 1.90
CA LYS A 429 24.24 -11.67 0.62
C LYS A 429 24.18 -10.64 -0.52
N PRO A 430 25.10 -10.73 -1.50
CA PRO A 430 25.00 -9.91 -2.69
C PRO A 430 23.70 -10.27 -3.45
N ASN A 431 22.96 -9.26 -3.84
CA ASN A 431 21.81 -9.42 -4.70
C ASN A 431 21.79 -8.35 -5.80
N GLN A 432 21.09 -8.64 -6.86
CA GLN A 432 20.80 -7.69 -7.92
C GLN A 432 19.31 -7.81 -8.26
N VAL A 433 18.53 -6.90 -7.72
CA VAL A 433 17.09 -6.86 -7.98
C VAL A 433 16.83 -6.67 -9.46
N THR A 434 16.00 -7.53 -10.02
CA THR A 434 15.56 -7.48 -11.41
C THR A 434 14.11 -7.03 -11.49
N PHE A 435 13.76 -6.35 -12.58
CA PHE A 435 12.39 -5.99 -12.89
C PHE A 435 11.72 -7.04 -13.79
N VAL A 436 10.40 -7.16 -13.70
CA VAL A 436 9.69 -8.17 -14.48
C VAL A 436 9.66 -7.86 -15.97
N TYR A 437 9.81 -6.59 -16.35
CA TYR A 437 9.92 -6.11 -17.74
C TYR A 437 10.91 -4.93 -17.84
N PRO A 438 11.52 -4.70 -19.00
CA PRO A 438 12.33 -3.52 -19.28
C PRO A 438 11.46 -2.27 -19.53
N ASP A 439 12.03 -1.07 -19.34
CA ASP A 439 11.30 0.19 -19.53
C ASP A 439 10.80 0.38 -20.97
N GLU A 440 11.55 -0.12 -21.94
CA GLU A 440 11.28 0.01 -23.39
C GLU A 440 10.16 -0.91 -23.88
N ALA A 441 9.75 -1.90 -23.10
CA ALA A 441 8.63 -2.77 -23.45
C ALA A 441 7.35 -1.94 -23.66
N THR A 442 6.52 -2.32 -24.62
CA THR A 442 5.22 -1.70 -24.82
C THR A 442 4.29 -1.96 -23.62
N LEU A 443 3.28 -1.14 -23.43
CA LEU A 443 2.29 -1.32 -22.36
C LEU A 443 1.66 -2.73 -22.40
N TRP A 444 1.43 -3.26 -23.62
CA TRP A 444 0.89 -4.61 -23.80
C TRP A 444 1.90 -5.69 -23.40
N GLU A 445 3.16 -5.56 -23.80
CA GLU A 445 4.23 -6.51 -23.42
C GLU A 445 4.49 -6.50 -21.92
N LYS A 446 4.40 -5.34 -21.26
CA LYS A 446 4.46 -5.24 -19.80
C LYS A 446 3.34 -6.02 -19.11
N ALA A 447 2.11 -5.93 -19.64
CA ALA A 447 0.98 -6.70 -19.14
C ALA A 447 1.20 -8.21 -19.30
N ILE A 448 1.69 -8.66 -20.47
CA ILE A 448 2.05 -10.07 -20.71
C ILE A 448 3.12 -10.54 -19.72
N ALA A 449 4.15 -9.73 -19.49
CA ALA A 449 5.25 -10.10 -18.61
C ALA A 449 4.77 -10.34 -17.18
N ILE A 450 3.93 -9.46 -16.61
CA ILE A 450 3.35 -9.65 -15.27
C ILE A 450 2.42 -10.86 -15.27
N ALA A 451 1.50 -10.94 -16.22
CA ALA A 451 0.52 -12.02 -16.29
C ALA A 451 1.18 -13.41 -16.35
N THR A 452 2.21 -13.56 -17.16
CA THR A 452 2.86 -14.86 -17.34
C THR A 452 3.87 -15.19 -16.25
N LYS A 453 4.75 -14.24 -15.90
CA LYS A 453 5.84 -14.50 -14.95
C LYS A 453 5.39 -14.48 -13.48
N ILE A 454 4.44 -13.61 -13.14
CA ILE A 454 3.97 -13.43 -11.75
C ILE A 454 2.70 -14.21 -11.48
N TYR A 455 1.69 -14.12 -12.39
CA TYR A 455 0.37 -14.74 -12.13
C TYR A 455 0.25 -16.16 -12.65
N GLY A 456 1.16 -16.61 -13.53
CA GLY A 456 1.06 -17.93 -14.15
C GLY A 456 -0.07 -18.03 -15.20
N ALA A 457 -0.53 -16.90 -15.75
CA ALA A 457 -1.48 -16.86 -16.85
C ALA A 457 -0.84 -17.36 -18.14
N SER A 458 -1.65 -17.92 -19.03
CA SER A 458 -1.19 -18.35 -20.37
C SER A 458 -1.24 -17.21 -21.39
N GLU A 459 -2.14 -16.24 -21.19
CA GLU A 459 -2.37 -15.16 -22.14
C GLU A 459 -2.99 -13.93 -21.47
N VAL A 460 -2.89 -12.80 -22.17
CA VAL A 460 -3.61 -11.56 -21.87
C VAL A 460 -4.60 -11.30 -22.98
N THR A 461 -5.84 -11.00 -22.62
CA THR A 461 -6.91 -10.67 -23.58
C THR A 461 -7.51 -9.30 -23.27
N ALA A 462 -8.04 -8.67 -24.30
CA ALA A 462 -8.79 -7.42 -24.21
C ALA A 462 -9.65 -7.24 -25.46
N ASP A 463 -10.76 -6.52 -25.33
CA ASP A 463 -11.55 -6.11 -26.48
C ASP A 463 -10.81 -5.05 -27.33
N SER A 464 -11.38 -4.74 -28.50
CA SER A 464 -10.78 -3.79 -29.42
C SER A 464 -10.72 -2.36 -28.86
N LYS A 465 -11.66 -1.96 -28.03
CA LYS A 465 -11.69 -0.63 -27.39
C LYS A 465 -10.52 -0.47 -26.44
N VAL A 466 -10.27 -1.45 -25.60
CA VAL A 466 -9.16 -1.48 -24.64
C VAL A 466 -7.82 -1.51 -25.37
N ARG A 467 -7.68 -2.36 -26.40
CA ARG A 467 -6.47 -2.44 -27.23
C ARG A 467 -6.16 -1.12 -27.93
N ASN A 468 -7.16 -0.47 -28.49
CA ASN A 468 -7.02 0.84 -29.12
C ASN A 468 -6.61 1.91 -28.11
N LYS A 469 -7.16 1.89 -26.89
CA LYS A 469 -6.77 2.82 -25.83
C LYS A 469 -5.31 2.63 -25.40
N LEU A 470 -4.85 1.40 -25.26
CA LEU A 470 -3.43 1.11 -24.96
C LEU A 470 -2.50 1.60 -26.06
N LYS A 471 -2.89 1.40 -27.34
CA LYS A 471 -2.14 1.90 -28.49
C LYS A 471 -2.10 3.43 -28.50
N GLU A 472 -3.23 4.09 -28.25
CA GLU A 472 -3.31 5.56 -28.14
C GLU A 472 -2.36 6.09 -27.07
N LEU A 473 -2.35 5.49 -25.88
CA LEU A 473 -1.46 5.88 -24.81
C LEU A 473 0.01 5.64 -25.15
N GLN A 474 0.32 4.52 -25.80
CA GLN A 474 1.67 4.23 -26.29
C GLN A 474 2.16 5.30 -27.28
N GLU A 475 1.33 5.66 -28.26
CA GLU A 475 1.63 6.67 -29.28
C GLU A 475 1.66 8.11 -28.70
N SER A 476 0.93 8.36 -27.63
CA SER A 476 0.90 9.65 -26.92
C SER A 476 2.09 9.89 -25.98
N GLY A 477 3.07 8.98 -25.97
CA GLY A 477 4.30 9.13 -25.17
C GLY A 477 4.26 8.51 -23.77
N TYR A 478 3.19 7.80 -23.38
CA TYR A 478 3.06 7.14 -22.07
C TYR A 478 3.57 5.68 -22.06
N GLY A 479 4.13 5.20 -23.18
CA GLY A 479 4.58 3.81 -23.33
C GLY A 479 5.69 3.39 -22.36
N HIS A 480 6.49 4.34 -21.88
CA HIS A 480 7.56 4.09 -20.91
C HIS A 480 7.05 3.97 -19.46
N TYR A 481 5.79 4.31 -19.18
CA TYR A 481 5.22 4.17 -17.85
C TYR A 481 5.13 2.71 -17.42
N PRO A 482 5.38 2.39 -16.14
CA PRO A 482 5.04 1.09 -15.59
C PRO A 482 3.53 0.88 -15.58
N ILE A 483 3.10 -0.37 -15.51
CA ILE A 483 1.69 -0.72 -15.42
C ILE A 483 1.33 -1.13 -13.99
N CYS A 484 0.08 -0.85 -13.62
CA CYS A 484 -0.51 -1.22 -12.35
C CYS A 484 -1.71 -2.13 -12.64
N ILE A 485 -1.56 -3.43 -12.42
CA ILE A 485 -2.66 -4.39 -12.60
C ILE A 485 -3.62 -4.27 -11.41
N ALA A 486 -4.87 -3.96 -11.71
CA ALA A 486 -5.96 -3.90 -10.75
C ALA A 486 -6.82 -5.16 -10.88
N LYS A 487 -6.71 -6.08 -9.92
CA LYS A 487 -7.44 -7.35 -9.88
C LYS A 487 -7.79 -7.73 -8.45
N THR A 488 -8.54 -8.81 -8.27
CA THR A 488 -8.78 -9.39 -6.95
C THR A 488 -7.46 -9.73 -6.23
N GLN A 489 -7.42 -9.48 -4.94
CA GLN A 489 -6.28 -9.83 -4.08
C GLN A 489 -6.27 -11.29 -3.62
N TYR A 490 -7.36 -12.03 -3.83
CA TYR A 490 -7.55 -13.36 -3.26
C TYR A 490 -7.04 -14.50 -4.15
N SER A 491 -6.60 -14.21 -5.36
CA SER A 491 -6.10 -15.20 -6.32
C SER A 491 -5.01 -14.61 -7.19
N PHE A 492 -4.12 -15.43 -7.71
CA PHE A 492 -3.23 -15.05 -8.82
C PHE A 492 -4.00 -14.73 -10.11
N SER A 493 -5.19 -15.31 -10.27
CA SER A 493 -6.09 -15.04 -11.39
C SER A 493 -6.99 -13.81 -11.14
N THR A 494 -7.91 -13.54 -12.04
CA THR A 494 -8.97 -12.54 -11.87
C THR A 494 -10.23 -13.12 -11.20
N ASP A 495 -10.25 -14.42 -10.94
CA ASP A 495 -11.34 -15.13 -10.26
C ASP A 495 -10.93 -15.46 -8.82
N ALA A 496 -11.56 -14.80 -7.86
CA ALA A 496 -11.28 -15.00 -6.43
C ALA A 496 -11.57 -16.42 -5.92
N SER A 497 -12.36 -17.22 -6.63
CA SER A 497 -12.66 -18.61 -6.28
C SER A 497 -11.52 -19.58 -6.61
N LEU A 498 -10.62 -19.21 -7.50
CA LEU A 498 -9.45 -20.02 -7.87
C LEU A 498 -8.35 -19.86 -6.85
N ARG A 499 -8.37 -20.73 -5.83
CA ARG A 499 -7.43 -20.76 -4.71
C ARG A 499 -6.09 -21.42 -5.10
N GLY A 500 -5.12 -21.34 -4.22
CA GLY A 500 -3.80 -21.95 -4.41
C GLY A 500 -2.95 -21.19 -5.41
N ALA A 501 -2.47 -21.87 -6.44
CA ALA A 501 -1.65 -21.30 -7.49
C ALA A 501 -2.21 -21.65 -8.89
N PRO A 502 -3.36 -21.07 -9.28
CA PRO A 502 -3.93 -21.32 -10.61
C PRO A 502 -2.94 -20.95 -11.71
N SER A 503 -2.92 -21.74 -12.78
CA SER A 503 -2.07 -21.54 -13.95
C SER A 503 -2.85 -21.77 -15.23
N GLY A 504 -2.33 -21.26 -16.35
CA GLY A 504 -2.97 -21.44 -17.66
C GLY A 504 -4.27 -20.65 -17.86
N HIS A 505 -4.63 -19.78 -16.89
CA HIS A 505 -5.79 -18.89 -17.02
C HIS A 505 -5.46 -17.70 -17.95
N SER A 506 -6.50 -17.03 -18.43
CA SER A 506 -6.39 -15.79 -19.19
C SER A 506 -6.52 -14.57 -18.27
N LEU A 507 -5.69 -13.55 -18.47
CA LEU A 507 -5.85 -12.25 -17.84
C LEU A 507 -6.61 -11.33 -18.79
N ASN A 508 -7.87 -11.04 -18.49
CA ASN A 508 -8.70 -10.15 -19.32
C ASN A 508 -8.65 -8.71 -18.81
N ILE A 509 -8.17 -7.78 -19.64
CA ILE A 509 -8.17 -6.34 -19.36
C ILE A 509 -9.51 -5.76 -19.80
N ARG A 510 -10.29 -5.22 -18.84
CA ARG A 510 -11.62 -4.63 -19.08
C ARG A 510 -11.59 -3.13 -19.31
N GLU A 511 -10.63 -2.44 -18.69
CA GLU A 511 -10.53 -0.98 -18.73
C GLU A 511 -9.07 -0.55 -18.57
N VAL A 512 -8.73 0.58 -19.17
CA VAL A 512 -7.42 1.23 -19.03
C VAL A 512 -7.61 2.64 -18.48
N ARG A 513 -6.88 2.98 -17.42
CA ARG A 513 -6.87 4.31 -16.80
C ARG A 513 -5.46 4.87 -16.82
N LEU A 514 -5.31 6.11 -17.26
CA LEU A 514 -4.04 6.83 -17.20
C LEU A 514 -3.96 7.61 -15.89
N SER A 515 -2.92 7.36 -15.11
CA SER A 515 -2.51 8.18 -13.97
C SER A 515 -1.26 8.96 -14.37
N ALA A 516 -1.45 10.03 -15.15
CA ALA A 516 -0.35 10.75 -15.80
C ALA A 516 0.55 11.49 -14.80
N GLY A 517 0.00 11.99 -13.70
CA GLY A 517 0.78 12.63 -12.64
C GLY A 517 1.56 11.62 -11.80
N ALA A 518 0.97 10.47 -11.48
CA ALA A 518 1.66 9.38 -10.80
C ALA A 518 2.63 8.62 -11.72
N GLU A 519 2.47 8.78 -13.03
CA GLU A 519 3.28 8.15 -14.08
C GLU A 519 3.19 6.62 -14.08
N PHE A 520 1.97 6.10 -14.05
CA PHE A 520 1.69 4.70 -14.37
C PHE A 520 0.35 4.55 -15.10
N VAL A 521 0.16 3.41 -15.73
CA VAL A 521 -1.08 3.06 -16.42
C VAL A 521 -1.76 1.92 -15.65
N VAL A 522 -3.01 2.15 -15.24
CA VAL A 522 -3.80 1.13 -14.53
C VAL A 522 -4.55 0.27 -15.54
N LEU A 523 -4.35 -1.04 -15.45
CA LEU A 523 -5.07 -2.05 -16.22
C LEU A 523 -6.08 -2.76 -15.31
N VAL A 524 -7.36 -2.47 -15.49
CA VAL A 524 -8.43 -3.05 -14.67
C VAL A 524 -8.81 -4.41 -15.23
N CYS A 525 -8.53 -5.46 -14.46
CA CYS A 525 -8.70 -6.86 -14.86
C CYS A 525 -9.78 -7.59 -14.04
N GLY A 526 -10.63 -6.86 -13.32
CA GLY A 526 -11.67 -7.42 -12.48
C GLY A 526 -12.67 -6.37 -12.04
N GLU A 527 -13.57 -6.74 -11.14
CA GLU A 527 -14.44 -5.79 -10.47
C GLU A 527 -13.66 -5.11 -9.34
N ILE A 528 -13.21 -3.89 -9.57
CA ILE A 528 -12.44 -3.10 -8.63
C ILE A 528 -13.28 -1.95 -8.11
N MET A 529 -13.40 -1.90 -6.78
CA MET A 529 -14.15 -0.85 -6.08
C MET A 529 -13.24 0.29 -5.68
N THR A 530 -13.41 1.45 -6.31
CA THR A 530 -12.77 2.71 -5.93
C THR A 530 -13.57 3.50 -4.89
N MET A 531 -14.79 3.04 -4.60
CA MET A 531 -15.63 3.52 -3.49
C MET A 531 -16.28 2.30 -2.81
N PRO A 532 -15.63 1.72 -1.79
CA PRO A 532 -16.20 0.62 -1.01
C PRO A 532 -17.49 1.05 -0.31
N GLY A 533 -18.39 0.10 -0.05
CA GLY A 533 -19.56 0.33 0.79
C GLY A 533 -19.31 -0.14 2.22
N LEU A 534 -20.03 0.43 3.16
CA LEU A 534 -20.11 -0.12 4.50
C LEU A 534 -20.77 -1.52 4.46
N PRO A 535 -20.29 -2.48 5.28
CA PRO A 535 -20.90 -3.80 5.41
C PRO A 535 -22.25 -3.72 6.15
N LYS A 536 -22.93 -4.85 6.23
CA LYS A 536 -24.21 -4.95 6.96
C LYS A 536 -24.07 -4.58 8.44
N LEU A 537 -22.93 -4.93 9.05
CA LEU A 537 -22.58 -4.60 10.45
C LEU A 537 -21.22 -3.91 10.43
N PRO A 538 -21.17 -2.59 10.26
CA PRO A 538 -19.92 -1.86 10.21
C PRO A 538 -19.27 -1.75 11.59
N SER A 539 -17.93 -1.68 11.62
CA SER A 539 -17.17 -1.46 12.86
C SER A 539 -17.60 -0.17 13.58
N ALA A 540 -18.06 0.82 12.83
CA ALA A 540 -18.59 2.09 13.36
C ALA A 540 -19.68 1.91 14.43
N GLU A 541 -20.49 0.84 14.37
CA GLU A 541 -21.54 0.57 15.36
C GLU A 541 -20.99 0.12 16.73
N LYS A 542 -19.71 -0.27 16.80
CA LYS A 542 -19.04 -0.75 18.01
C LYS A 542 -18.05 0.25 18.59
N ILE A 543 -17.66 1.23 17.78
CA ILE A 543 -16.70 2.26 18.18
C ILE A 543 -17.45 3.33 18.97
N ASP A 544 -16.94 3.70 20.16
CA ASP A 544 -17.56 4.70 21.03
C ASP A 544 -16.51 5.48 21.81
N TYR A 545 -16.92 6.58 22.40
CA TYR A 545 -16.11 7.42 23.28
C TYR A 545 -16.71 7.43 24.69
N VAL A 546 -16.12 6.65 25.59
CA VAL A 546 -16.65 6.41 26.94
C VAL A 546 -15.63 6.84 27.98
N ASN A 547 -16.03 7.71 28.91
CA ASN A 547 -15.18 8.18 30.03
C ASN A 547 -13.80 8.70 29.58
N GLY A 548 -13.75 9.45 28.50
CA GLY A 548 -12.51 10.03 27.98
C GLY A 548 -11.62 9.07 27.18
N LYS A 549 -12.13 7.89 26.83
CA LYS A 549 -11.38 6.86 26.07
C LYS A 549 -12.17 6.40 24.86
N VAL A 550 -11.45 6.12 23.79
CA VAL A 550 -11.99 5.40 22.65
C VAL A 550 -12.11 3.92 22.98
N VAL A 551 -13.25 3.32 22.67
CA VAL A 551 -13.51 1.88 22.84
C VAL A 551 -13.99 1.28 21.54
N GLY A 552 -13.81 -0.02 21.36
CA GLY A 552 -14.27 -0.73 20.17
C GLY A 552 -13.47 -0.47 18.89
N LEU A 553 -12.35 0.22 18.98
CA LEU A 553 -11.42 0.43 17.86
C LEU A 553 -10.42 -0.73 17.80
N PHE A 554 -10.89 -1.96 17.53
CA PHE A 554 -10.15 -3.25 17.45
C PHE A 554 -9.65 -3.85 18.76
#